data_73f2bbc16feb8a15d4cd52399dd35f8b
#
_entry.id   73f2bbc16feb8a15d4cd52399dd35f8b
#
_cell.length_a   1.000
_cell.length_b   1.000
_cell.length_c   1.000
_cell.angle_alpha   90.00
_cell.angle_beta   90.00
_cell.angle_gamma   90.00
#
_symmetry.space_group_name_H-M   'P 1'
#
loop_
_entity.id
_entity.type
_entity.pdbx_description
1 polymer ?
#
loop_
_entity_poly.entity_id
_entity_poly.type
_entity_poly.pdbx_seq_one_letter_code
_entity_poly.pdbx_strand_id
1 'polypeptide(L)'
;RGLGDVYKRQPLEKTVSYGRGTSKAPEIIINASNQLERNHNSPCDFGIYTHDAFDCSLNFDSIFENIENLIFDILKKDKIPICIGGEHSLTFGVIKGFKKKFNNINEDFGIIQFDAHADLRKKYNGSVNSHATVMYKIHKENIPIFQFGVRAQSDEEIKLRDELNIN
;
A
#
# COMPACT_ATOMS: atom_id res chain seq x y z
N ARG A 1 0.14 26.67 6.65
CA ARG A 1 1.05 25.55 6.38
C ARG A 1 0.28 24.55 5.55
N GLY A 2 0.47 24.54 4.22
CA GLY A 2 -0.21 23.59 3.33
C GLY A 2 0.27 22.16 3.58
N LEU A 3 -0.67 21.22 3.72
CA LEU A 3 -0.40 19.79 3.63
C LEU A 3 -0.05 19.51 2.16
N GLY A 4 1.22 19.46 1.82
CA GLY A 4 1.65 19.03 0.48
C GLY A 4 1.66 17.50 0.43
N ASP A 5 1.14 16.95 -0.64
CA ASP A 5 1.13 15.50 -0.87
C ASP A 5 2.50 15.02 -1.37
N VAL A 6 2.89 13.81 -0.98
CA VAL A 6 4.12 13.18 -1.44
C VAL A 6 3.78 11.92 -2.22
N TYR A 7 3.96 11.95 -3.54
CA TYR A 7 3.82 10.79 -4.41
C TYR A 7 5.09 9.94 -4.38
N LYS A 8 4.93 8.63 -4.21
CA LYS A 8 6.01 7.67 -4.28
C LYS A 8 5.75 6.60 -5.32
N ARG A 9 6.69 6.45 -6.25
CA ARG A 9 6.68 5.40 -7.27
C ARG A 9 7.31 4.12 -6.71
N GLN A 10 6.59 3.01 -6.79
CA GLN A 10 7.01 1.71 -6.23
C GLN A 10 6.85 0.61 -7.29
N PRO A 11 7.81 0.46 -8.20
CA PRO A 11 7.72 -0.43 -9.36
C PRO A 11 7.94 -1.91 -9.00
N LEU A 12 7.28 -2.40 -7.94
CA LEU A 12 7.39 -3.79 -7.51
C LEU A 12 6.57 -4.72 -8.41
N GLU A 13 7.19 -5.79 -8.90
CA GLU A 13 6.55 -6.83 -9.70
C GLU A 13 7.28 -8.16 -9.47
N LYS A 14 7.05 -8.80 -8.33
CA LYS A 14 7.73 -10.06 -7.94
C LYS A 14 6.79 -11.24 -7.82
N THR A 15 5.53 -11.02 -7.47
CA THR A 15 4.59 -12.10 -7.11
C THR A 15 3.27 -12.06 -7.87
N VAL A 16 3.17 -11.29 -8.94
CA VAL A 16 1.97 -11.23 -9.78
C VAL A 16 1.59 -12.62 -10.31
N SER A 17 0.29 -12.94 -10.35
CA SER A 17 -0.21 -14.26 -10.73
C SER A 17 0.05 -14.57 -12.20
N TYR A 18 -0.19 -13.60 -13.09
CA TYR A 18 0.06 -13.71 -14.53
C TYR A 18 0.16 -12.31 -15.16
N GLY A 19 0.70 -12.26 -16.38
CA GLY A 19 0.97 -10.98 -17.04
C GLY A 19 2.18 -10.27 -16.46
N ARG A 20 2.65 -9.26 -17.15
CA ARG A 20 3.77 -8.42 -16.74
C ARG A 20 3.48 -6.97 -17.08
N GLY A 21 4.18 -6.05 -16.40
CA GLY A 21 4.07 -4.62 -16.66
C GLY A 21 3.55 -3.80 -15.48
N THR A 22 3.14 -4.44 -14.39
CA THR A 22 2.71 -3.79 -13.15
C THR A 22 3.78 -2.83 -12.62
N SER A 23 5.06 -3.18 -12.76
CA SER A 23 6.20 -2.31 -12.40
C SER A 23 6.25 -0.99 -13.19
N LYS A 24 5.63 -0.93 -14.37
CA LYS A 24 5.56 0.30 -15.19
C LYS A 24 4.40 1.21 -14.80
N ALA A 25 3.42 0.69 -14.04
CA ALA A 25 2.20 1.42 -13.69
C ALA A 25 2.48 2.78 -13.00
N PRO A 26 3.41 2.89 -12.03
CA PRO A 26 3.67 4.17 -11.37
C PRO A 26 4.10 5.27 -12.32
N GLU A 27 4.98 4.96 -13.27
CA GLU A 27 5.45 5.92 -14.27
C GLU A 27 4.34 6.33 -15.24
N ILE A 28 3.58 5.35 -15.73
CA ILE A 28 2.47 5.59 -16.67
C ILE A 28 1.39 6.45 -16.01
N ILE A 29 1.02 6.18 -14.76
CA ILE A 29 0.02 6.95 -14.01
C ILE A 29 0.48 8.41 -13.84
N ILE A 30 1.73 8.63 -13.43
CA ILE A 30 2.25 9.99 -13.25
C ILE A 30 2.32 10.72 -14.59
N ASN A 31 2.75 10.06 -15.66
CA ASN A 31 2.78 10.68 -16.98
C ASN A 31 1.35 11.02 -17.48
N ALA A 32 0.39 10.13 -17.26
CA ALA A 32 -1.02 10.39 -17.62
C ALA A 32 -1.61 11.55 -16.81
N SER A 33 -1.20 11.78 -15.58
CA SER A 33 -1.70 12.87 -14.75
C SER A 33 -1.40 14.25 -15.32
N ASN A 34 -0.42 14.39 -16.22
CA ASN A 34 -0.13 15.65 -16.93
C ASN A 34 -1.25 16.09 -17.87
N GLN A 35 -2.19 15.19 -18.19
CA GLN A 35 -3.36 15.47 -19.05
C GLN A 35 -4.59 15.90 -18.24
N LEU A 36 -4.52 15.90 -16.92
CA LEU A 36 -5.66 16.28 -16.07
C LEU A 36 -5.86 17.78 -16.09
N GLU A 37 -7.13 18.19 -16.32
CA GLU A 37 -7.52 19.59 -16.22
C GLU A 37 -7.56 20.04 -14.76
N ARG A 38 -7.15 21.28 -14.51
CA ARG A 38 -7.25 21.90 -13.18
C ARG A 38 -8.66 22.39 -12.95
N ASN A 39 -9.30 21.90 -11.90
CA ASN A 39 -10.54 22.44 -11.38
C ASN A 39 -10.26 23.48 -10.26
N HIS A 40 -11.24 24.34 -9.98
CA HIS A 40 -11.18 25.23 -8.81
C HIS A 40 -11.05 24.40 -7.52
N ASN A 41 -10.18 24.81 -6.61
CA ASN A 41 -9.78 24.12 -5.39
C ASN A 41 -8.98 22.82 -5.67
N SER A 42 -8.07 22.88 -6.62
CA SER A 42 -7.20 21.75 -6.95
C SER A 42 -6.30 21.37 -5.75
N PRO A 43 -6.18 20.06 -5.44
CA PRO A 43 -5.21 19.60 -4.43
C PRO A 43 -3.77 20.05 -4.72
N CYS A 44 -3.45 20.33 -5.98
CA CYS A 44 -2.15 20.83 -6.41
C CYS A 44 -1.78 22.20 -5.81
N ASP A 45 -2.75 22.97 -5.31
CA ASP A 45 -2.51 24.29 -4.72
C ASP A 45 -1.69 24.21 -3.43
N PHE A 46 -1.71 23.06 -2.76
CA PHE A 46 -0.91 22.79 -1.57
C PHE A 46 0.50 22.25 -1.89
N GLY A 47 0.76 21.99 -3.16
CA GLY A 47 2.00 21.42 -3.66
C GLY A 47 2.03 19.89 -3.58
N ILE A 48 2.53 19.28 -4.66
CA ILE A 48 2.75 17.83 -4.78
C ILE A 48 4.25 17.61 -4.97
N TYR A 49 4.85 16.77 -4.16
CA TYR A 49 6.23 16.34 -4.34
C TYR A 49 6.27 14.88 -4.81
N THR A 50 6.90 14.63 -5.95
CA THR A 50 7.09 13.26 -6.47
C THR A 50 8.48 12.77 -6.12
N HIS A 51 8.55 11.77 -5.27
CA HIS A 51 9.82 11.16 -4.86
C HIS A 51 10.33 10.18 -5.92
N ASP A 52 11.65 9.95 -5.97
CA ASP A 52 12.25 8.96 -6.86
C ASP A 52 11.75 7.54 -6.59
N ALA A 53 11.76 6.69 -7.63
CA ALA A 53 11.36 5.31 -7.49
C ALA A 53 12.29 4.54 -6.53
N PHE A 54 11.73 3.54 -5.82
CA PHE A 54 12.52 2.60 -5.04
C PHE A 54 13.25 1.59 -5.94
N ASP A 55 14.40 1.14 -5.46
CA ASP A 55 15.00 -0.08 -5.96
C ASP A 55 14.22 -1.31 -5.45
N CYS A 56 13.42 -1.90 -6.34
CA CYS A 56 12.63 -3.09 -6.06
C CYS A 56 13.37 -4.40 -6.44
N SER A 57 14.66 -4.37 -6.78
CA SER A 57 15.49 -5.56 -7.02
C SER A 57 15.87 -6.28 -5.71
N LEU A 58 15.88 -5.56 -4.60
CA LEU A 58 16.21 -6.05 -3.27
C LEU A 58 15.25 -7.17 -2.81
N ASN A 59 15.61 -7.88 -1.73
CA ASN A 59 14.69 -8.80 -1.07
C ASN A 59 13.50 -8.07 -0.43
N PHE A 60 12.42 -8.78 -0.10
CA PHE A 60 11.20 -8.19 0.43
C PHE A 60 11.41 -7.44 1.75
N ASP A 61 12.23 -7.96 2.65
CA ASP A 61 12.45 -7.34 3.96
C ASP A 61 13.11 -5.97 3.81
N SER A 62 14.13 -5.86 2.95
CA SER A 62 14.78 -4.59 2.62
C SER A 62 13.84 -3.61 1.91
N ILE A 63 13.01 -4.11 0.99
CA ILE A 63 12.01 -3.29 0.31
C ILE A 63 11.00 -2.73 1.33
N PHE A 64 10.46 -3.58 2.20
CA PHE A 64 9.49 -3.16 3.20
C PHE A 64 10.09 -2.18 4.21
N GLU A 65 11.32 -2.41 4.66
CA GLU A 65 12.03 -1.49 5.56
C GLU A 65 12.27 -0.12 4.92
N ASN A 66 12.70 -0.08 3.65
CA ASN A 66 12.89 1.17 2.93
C ASN A 66 11.57 1.95 2.78
N ILE A 67 10.47 1.25 2.47
CA ILE A 67 9.15 1.85 2.37
C ILE A 67 8.69 2.36 3.75
N GLU A 68 8.81 1.53 4.80
CA GLU A 68 8.47 1.89 6.18
C GLU A 68 9.15 3.19 6.61
N ASN A 69 10.47 3.27 6.44
CA ASN A 69 11.26 4.43 6.86
C ASN A 69 10.85 5.68 6.09
N LEU A 70 10.63 5.59 4.78
CA LEU A 70 10.20 6.74 4.00
C LEU A 70 8.80 7.22 4.41
N ILE A 71 7.83 6.31 4.54
CA ILE A 71 6.47 6.67 4.96
C ILE A 71 6.50 7.35 6.33
N PHE A 72 7.25 6.79 7.28
CA PHE A 72 7.44 7.38 8.58
C PHE A 72 8.03 8.79 8.51
N ASP A 73 9.05 9.02 7.67
CA ASP A 73 9.68 10.34 7.51
C ASP A 73 8.76 11.37 6.85
N ILE A 74 7.88 10.95 5.94
CA ILE A 74 6.85 11.80 5.35
C ILE A 74 5.82 12.21 6.44
N LEU A 75 5.32 11.24 7.18
CA LEU A 75 4.35 11.47 8.25
C LEU A 75 4.90 12.33 9.39
N LYS A 76 6.19 12.24 9.70
CA LYS A 76 6.86 13.13 10.68
C LYS A 76 6.87 14.59 10.26
N LYS A 77 6.79 14.87 8.98
CA LYS A 77 6.73 16.23 8.41
C LYS A 77 5.30 16.72 8.23
N ASP A 78 4.32 16.02 8.81
CA ASP A 78 2.88 16.28 8.66
C ASP A 78 2.45 16.38 7.19
N LYS A 79 2.98 15.45 6.35
CA LYS A 79 2.62 15.31 4.94
C LYS A 79 1.81 14.04 4.73
N ILE A 80 0.99 14.04 3.68
CA ILE A 80 0.19 12.89 3.28
C ILE A 80 0.98 12.06 2.27
N PRO A 81 1.36 10.81 2.61
CA PRO A 81 1.99 9.91 1.66
C PRO A 81 0.95 9.31 0.71
N ILE A 82 1.19 9.43 -0.60
CA ILE A 82 0.42 8.75 -1.63
C ILE A 82 1.37 7.77 -2.34
N CYS A 83 1.07 6.48 -2.22
CA CYS A 83 1.87 5.42 -2.80
C CYS A 83 1.25 4.95 -4.11
N ILE A 84 1.99 5.09 -5.21
CA ILE A 84 1.59 4.57 -6.51
C ILE A 84 2.43 3.33 -6.75
N GLY A 85 1.81 2.17 -6.63
CA GLY A 85 2.49 0.89 -6.69
C GLY A 85 2.39 0.21 -8.02
N GLY A 86 3.21 -0.79 -8.09
CA GLY A 86 3.15 -2.02 -8.80
C GLY A 86 2.20 -3.00 -8.12
N GLU A 87 2.73 -4.09 -7.56
CA GLU A 87 1.89 -5.13 -6.94
C GLU A 87 1.50 -4.81 -5.48
N HIS A 88 0.43 -5.43 -5.02
CA HIS A 88 -0.19 -5.14 -3.72
C HIS A 88 0.69 -5.45 -2.50
N SER A 89 1.65 -6.36 -2.58
CA SER A 89 2.53 -6.74 -1.45
C SER A 89 3.28 -5.57 -0.82
N LEU A 90 3.56 -4.51 -1.59
CA LEU A 90 4.24 -3.30 -1.10
C LEU A 90 3.48 -2.58 0.03
N THR A 91 2.15 -2.75 0.09
CA THR A 91 1.29 -2.13 1.10
C THR A 91 1.72 -2.49 2.53
N PHE A 92 2.30 -3.67 2.73
CA PHE A 92 2.82 -4.05 4.05
C PHE A 92 3.87 -3.06 4.59
N GLY A 93 4.83 -2.64 3.76
CA GLY A 93 5.83 -1.64 4.15
C GLY A 93 5.21 -0.26 4.42
N VAL A 94 4.20 0.13 3.64
CA VAL A 94 3.44 1.38 3.86
C VAL A 94 2.79 1.37 5.24
N ILE A 95 2.05 0.31 5.55
CA ILE A 95 1.33 0.18 6.81
C ILE A 95 2.28 0.14 8.02
N LYS A 96 3.43 -0.50 7.89
CA LYS A 96 4.46 -0.44 8.94
C LYS A 96 4.94 0.97 9.24
N GLY A 97 5.08 1.82 8.22
CA GLY A 97 5.44 3.23 8.40
C GLY A 97 4.35 4.01 9.14
N PHE A 98 3.08 3.78 8.83
CA PHE A 98 1.95 4.32 9.59
C PHE A 98 1.96 3.81 11.04
N LYS A 99 2.06 2.51 11.24
CA LYS A 99 2.12 1.90 12.58
C LYS A 99 3.21 2.52 13.44
N LYS A 100 4.41 2.71 12.89
CA LYS A 100 5.54 3.36 13.55
C LYS A 100 5.22 4.80 13.97
N LYS A 101 4.52 5.58 13.14
CA LYS A 101 4.10 6.94 13.47
C LYS A 101 3.04 6.95 14.57
N PHE A 102 1.98 6.15 14.42
CA PHE A 102 0.85 6.15 15.35
C PHE A 102 1.21 5.56 16.72
N ASN A 103 2.04 4.51 16.77
CA ASN A 103 2.56 4.01 18.05
C ASN A 103 3.35 5.10 18.82
N ASN A 104 4.08 5.96 18.12
CA ASN A 104 4.87 7.02 18.75
C ASN A 104 3.99 8.13 19.38
N ILE A 105 2.73 8.27 18.96
CA ILE A 105 1.78 9.25 19.49
C ILE A 105 0.63 8.60 20.26
N ASN A 106 0.71 7.28 20.48
CA ASN A 106 -0.29 6.47 21.18
C ASN A 106 -1.72 6.64 20.60
N GLU A 107 -1.81 6.59 19.27
CA GLU A 107 -3.06 6.62 18.52
C GLU A 107 -3.25 5.33 17.73
N ASP A 108 -4.51 4.92 17.59
CA ASP A 108 -4.91 3.76 16.77
C ASP A 108 -5.32 4.20 15.35
N PHE A 109 -5.19 3.28 14.40
CA PHE A 109 -5.68 3.44 13.04
C PHE A 109 -6.18 2.11 12.47
N GLY A 110 -7.00 2.17 11.43
CA GLY A 110 -7.49 1.02 10.68
C GLY A 110 -7.26 1.19 9.19
N ILE A 111 -7.56 0.15 8.44
CA ILE A 111 -7.39 0.11 6.98
C ILE A 111 -8.74 -0.09 6.32
N ILE A 112 -9.00 0.68 5.28
CA ILE A 112 -10.10 0.45 4.34
C ILE A 112 -9.47 -0.05 3.03
N GLN A 113 -9.86 -1.26 2.62
CA GLN A 113 -9.43 -1.86 1.36
C GLN A 113 -10.60 -1.90 0.37
N PHE A 114 -10.40 -1.35 -0.81
CA PHE A 114 -11.31 -1.50 -1.95
C PHE A 114 -10.67 -2.46 -2.95
N ASP A 115 -11.08 -3.73 -2.94
CA ASP A 115 -10.47 -4.77 -3.75
C ASP A 115 -11.49 -5.86 -4.12
N ALA A 116 -11.27 -6.51 -5.26
CA ALA A 116 -12.02 -7.70 -5.65
C ALA A 116 -11.61 -8.95 -4.85
N HIS A 117 -10.40 -8.96 -4.27
CA HIS A 117 -9.81 -10.08 -3.56
C HIS A 117 -9.67 -9.79 -2.06
N ALA A 118 -9.70 -10.85 -1.25
CA ALA A 118 -9.49 -10.72 0.20
C ALA A 118 -8.00 -10.58 0.58
N ASP A 119 -7.09 -11.18 -0.19
CA ASP A 119 -5.63 -11.20 0.03
C ASP A 119 -5.21 -11.66 1.44
N LEU A 120 -5.99 -12.60 1.98
CA LEU A 120 -5.84 -13.16 3.34
C LEU A 120 -5.14 -14.52 3.36
N ARG A 121 -4.56 -14.97 2.25
CA ARG A 121 -3.84 -16.24 2.22
C ARG A 121 -2.63 -16.20 3.15
N LYS A 122 -2.41 -17.28 3.90
CA LYS A 122 -1.21 -17.42 4.76
C LYS A 122 0.06 -17.58 3.92
N LYS A 123 -0.07 -18.23 2.75
CA LYS A 123 0.99 -18.41 1.74
C LYS A 123 0.39 -18.42 0.34
N TYR A 124 1.15 -17.94 -0.63
CA TYR A 124 0.79 -18.03 -2.04
C TYR A 124 2.03 -18.39 -2.86
N ASN A 125 1.96 -19.46 -3.67
CA ASN A 125 3.09 -20.02 -4.42
C ASN A 125 4.35 -20.21 -3.57
N GLY A 126 4.18 -20.69 -2.32
CA GLY A 126 5.26 -20.92 -1.37
C GLY A 126 5.79 -19.68 -0.64
N SER A 127 5.35 -18.49 -1.01
CA SER A 127 5.77 -17.23 -0.38
C SER A 127 4.75 -16.72 0.64
N VAL A 128 5.25 -16.16 1.73
CA VAL A 128 4.48 -15.37 2.71
C VAL A 128 4.45 -13.88 2.35
N ASN A 129 5.28 -13.47 1.39
CA ASN A 129 5.39 -12.12 0.86
C ASN A 129 4.82 -12.08 -0.55
N SER A 130 3.53 -11.81 -0.69
CA SER A 130 2.84 -11.83 -1.97
C SER A 130 1.67 -10.85 -1.94
N HIS A 131 1.22 -10.43 -3.12
CA HIS A 131 -0.02 -9.68 -3.29
C HIS A 131 -1.21 -10.36 -2.61
N ALA A 132 -1.32 -11.71 -2.69
CA ALA A 132 -2.41 -12.48 -2.13
C ALA A 132 -2.30 -12.77 -0.62
N THR A 133 -1.22 -12.33 0.05
CA THR A 133 -0.98 -12.57 1.48
C THR A 133 -0.87 -11.28 2.29
N VAL A 134 -0.93 -10.15 1.63
CA VAL A 134 -0.61 -8.84 2.24
C VAL A 134 -1.58 -8.49 3.38
N MET A 135 -2.87 -8.72 3.20
CA MET A 135 -3.86 -8.39 4.22
C MET A 135 -3.79 -9.32 5.44
N TYR A 136 -3.45 -10.60 5.24
CA TYR A 136 -3.16 -11.49 6.35
C TYR A 136 -1.93 -11.01 7.17
N LYS A 137 -0.86 -10.59 6.51
CA LYS A 137 0.31 -10.02 7.19
C LYS A 137 -0.03 -8.76 7.99
N ILE A 138 -0.84 -7.87 7.41
CA ILE A 138 -1.27 -6.63 8.08
C ILE A 138 -2.15 -6.94 9.29
N HIS A 139 -3.08 -7.90 9.17
CA HIS A 139 -3.89 -8.35 10.30
C HIS A 139 -3.02 -8.84 11.47
N LYS A 140 -1.92 -9.56 11.19
CA LYS A 140 -0.96 -10.02 12.22
C LYS A 140 -0.27 -8.88 12.97
N GLU A 141 -0.32 -7.68 12.47
CA GLU A 141 0.16 -6.46 13.14
C GLU A 141 -0.89 -5.86 14.09
N ASN A 142 -2.03 -6.54 14.31
CA ASN A 142 -3.17 -6.10 15.13
C ASN A 142 -3.81 -4.78 14.64
N ILE A 143 -3.89 -4.60 13.32
CA ILE A 143 -4.50 -3.44 12.70
C ILE A 143 -5.89 -3.85 12.17
N PRO A 144 -6.97 -3.15 12.54
CA PRO A 144 -8.31 -3.40 12.02
C PRO A 144 -8.38 -3.21 10.51
N ILE A 145 -9.08 -4.13 9.81
CA ILE A 145 -9.23 -4.13 8.37
C ILE A 145 -10.72 -4.15 8.01
N PHE A 146 -11.12 -3.26 7.10
CA PHE A 146 -12.45 -3.19 6.52
C PHE A 146 -12.33 -3.38 5.02
N GLN A 147 -12.97 -4.43 4.47
CA GLN A 147 -12.86 -4.78 3.05
C GLN A 147 -14.16 -4.50 2.30
N PHE A 148 -14.06 -3.81 1.17
CA PHE A 148 -15.18 -3.48 0.29
C PHE A 148 -14.94 -4.03 -1.11
N GLY A 149 -15.97 -4.68 -1.69
CA GLY A 149 -15.95 -5.17 -3.06
C GLY A 149 -15.37 -6.57 -3.24
N VAL A 150 -15.02 -7.27 -2.16
CA VAL A 150 -14.49 -8.64 -2.22
C VAL A 150 -15.53 -9.58 -2.83
N ARG A 151 -15.13 -10.26 -3.92
CA ARG A 151 -15.96 -11.21 -4.67
C ARG A 151 -15.18 -12.42 -5.20
N ALA A 152 -13.86 -12.41 -5.03
CA ALA A 152 -12.96 -13.51 -5.39
C ALA A 152 -12.09 -13.86 -4.18
N GLN A 153 -12.38 -14.99 -3.56
CA GLN A 153 -11.70 -15.49 -2.36
C GLN A 153 -11.81 -17.03 -2.32
N SER A 154 -10.85 -17.67 -1.70
CA SER A 154 -10.89 -19.12 -1.45
C SER A 154 -11.72 -19.46 -0.21
N ASP A 155 -12.11 -20.72 -0.06
CA ASP A 155 -12.83 -21.21 1.14
C ASP A 155 -12.02 -20.95 2.43
N GLU A 156 -10.69 -21.02 2.35
CA GLU A 156 -9.81 -20.69 3.48
C GLU A 156 -9.92 -19.20 3.85
N GLU A 157 -9.95 -18.32 2.86
CA GLU A 157 -10.08 -16.88 3.10
C GLU A 157 -11.44 -16.49 3.65
N ILE A 158 -12.52 -17.18 3.21
CA ILE A 158 -13.88 -16.99 3.77
C ILE A 158 -13.85 -17.30 5.27
N LYS A 159 -13.33 -18.48 5.65
CA LYS A 159 -13.23 -18.88 7.06
C LYS A 159 -12.37 -17.91 7.88
N LEU A 160 -11.25 -17.46 7.31
CA LEU A 160 -10.37 -16.51 7.99
C LEU A 160 -11.04 -15.16 8.21
N ARG A 161 -11.83 -14.65 7.25
CA ARG A 161 -12.57 -13.39 7.44
C ARG A 161 -13.52 -13.48 8.63
N ASP A 162 -14.25 -14.58 8.75
CA ASP A 162 -15.16 -14.82 9.88
C ASP A 162 -14.39 -14.95 11.20
N GLU A 163 -13.33 -15.77 11.24
CA GLU A 163 -12.52 -16.00 12.44
C GLU A 163 -11.81 -14.71 12.92
N LEU A 164 -11.40 -13.87 12.01
CA LEU A 164 -10.62 -12.65 12.29
C LEU A 164 -11.51 -11.40 12.42
N ASN A 165 -12.83 -11.53 12.29
CA ASN A 165 -13.80 -10.42 12.29
C ASN A 165 -13.43 -9.31 11.29
N ILE A 166 -13.00 -9.69 10.08
CA ILE A 166 -12.73 -8.76 9.00
C ILE A 166 -14.03 -8.51 8.22
N ASN A 167 -14.52 -7.29 8.31
CA ASN A 167 -15.76 -6.86 7.67
C ASN A 167 -15.53 -6.43 6.21
#